data_193579ae707733cb47397e728cac06ab
#
_entry.id   193579ae707733cb47397e728cac06ab
#
_cell.length_a   1.000
_cell.length_b   1.000
_cell.length_c   1.000
_cell.angle_alpha   90.00
_cell.angle_beta   90.00
_cell.angle_gamma   90.00
#
_symmetry.space_group_name_H-M   'P 1'
#
loop_
_entity.id
_entity.type
_entity.pdbx_description
1 polymer ?
#
loop_
_entity_poly.entity_id
_entity_poly.type
_entity_poly.pdbx_seq_one_letter_code
_entity_poly.pdbx_strand_id
1 'polypeptide(L)'
;AKLASVLVTDAYGVKELLDNPGMAQKCVPIVLIPTTAGTGAEVTPNAIVAVPEKELKVGIVNENMIADYVILDARMIKNLPRKIAAATGVDALAHCIECFTSNKANPFSDLYALEGLDLILNNIEKACDDPEAMAEKNRMQIAAYYGGLAITASGTTAVHALSYPLGGKYHIAHGVSNAILLAPVMRFNSEHPAVRERLAAAYD
;
A
#
# COMPACT_ATOMS: atom_id res chain seq x y z
N ALA A 1 7.74 10.06 8.13
CA ALA A 1 9.04 10.23 7.45
C ALA A 1 8.89 11.12 6.21
N LYS A 2 8.06 10.77 5.19
CA LYS A 2 7.91 11.56 3.95
C LYS A 2 7.53 13.03 4.20
N LEU A 3 6.53 13.29 5.05
CA LEU A 3 6.16 14.66 5.42
C LEU A 3 7.32 15.40 6.10
N ALA A 4 8.12 14.73 6.92
CA ALA A 4 9.26 15.38 7.56
C ALA A 4 10.26 15.94 6.53
N SER A 5 10.48 15.26 5.40
CA SER A 5 11.42 15.72 4.37
C SER A 5 10.98 16.99 3.63
N VAL A 6 9.69 17.28 3.62
CA VAL A 6 9.13 18.47 2.95
C VAL A 6 8.74 19.56 3.95
N LEU A 7 8.79 19.29 5.26
CA LEU A 7 8.43 20.23 6.33
C LEU A 7 9.63 20.79 7.11
N VAL A 8 10.85 20.33 6.83
CA VAL A 8 12.08 20.69 7.57
C VAL A 8 12.34 22.21 7.58
N THR A 9 11.92 22.93 6.55
CA THR A 9 12.19 24.37 6.43
C THR A 9 11.16 25.27 7.13
N ASP A 10 10.10 24.68 7.73
CA ASP A 10 9.00 25.41 8.37
C ASP A 10 8.32 26.49 7.48
N ALA A 11 8.48 26.37 6.15
CA ALA A 11 7.86 27.32 5.21
C ALA A 11 6.32 27.17 5.15
N TYR A 12 5.81 26.00 5.49
CA TYR A 12 4.39 25.65 5.57
C TYR A 12 4.22 24.45 6.50
N GLY A 13 3.00 24.21 6.98
CA GLY A 13 2.67 23.07 7.85
C GLY A 13 1.83 22.01 7.15
N VAL A 14 1.46 20.97 7.91
CA VAL A 14 0.62 19.86 7.40
C VAL A 14 -0.75 20.37 6.95
N LYS A 15 -1.29 21.38 7.61
CA LYS A 15 -2.61 21.93 7.29
C LYS A 15 -2.63 22.56 5.90
N GLU A 16 -1.62 23.36 5.60
CA GLU A 16 -1.46 23.99 4.29
C GLU A 16 -1.25 22.93 3.20
N LEU A 17 -0.50 21.84 3.50
CA LEU A 17 -0.33 20.73 2.56
C LEU A 17 -1.62 19.92 2.33
N LEU A 18 -2.50 19.84 3.33
CA LEU A 18 -3.82 19.21 3.15
C LEU A 18 -4.72 20.02 2.19
N ASP A 19 -4.61 21.35 2.25
CA ASP A 19 -5.37 22.26 1.39
C ASP A 19 -4.74 22.38 -0.01
N ASN A 20 -3.40 22.36 -0.09
CA ASN A 20 -2.67 22.45 -1.35
C ASN A 20 -1.41 21.54 -1.36
N PRO A 21 -1.54 20.26 -1.72
CA PRO A 21 -0.42 19.33 -1.82
C PRO A 21 0.69 19.77 -2.77
N GLY A 22 0.36 20.61 -3.77
CA GLY A 22 1.32 21.11 -4.76
C GLY A 22 2.42 22.00 -4.17
N MET A 23 2.25 22.49 -2.94
CA MET A 23 3.28 23.29 -2.25
C MET A 23 4.48 22.47 -1.78
N ALA A 24 4.34 21.15 -1.65
CA ALA A 24 5.40 20.31 -1.12
C ALA A 24 6.68 20.41 -1.96
N GLN A 25 7.79 20.73 -1.30
CA GLN A 25 9.13 20.77 -1.91
C GLN A 25 10.06 19.89 -1.09
N LYS A 26 10.84 19.06 -1.76
CA LYS A 26 11.83 18.21 -1.08
C LYS A 26 12.95 19.10 -0.50
N CYS A 27 13.07 19.08 0.81
CA CYS A 27 14.07 19.88 1.51
C CYS A 27 15.33 19.10 1.88
N VAL A 28 15.16 17.78 2.09
CA VAL A 28 16.28 16.86 2.43
C VAL A 28 16.08 15.53 1.75
N PRO A 29 17.16 14.79 1.42
CA PRO A 29 17.08 13.43 0.91
C PRO A 29 16.40 12.49 1.92
N ILE A 30 15.66 11.50 1.40
CA ILE A 30 14.95 10.50 2.21
C ILE A 30 15.48 9.11 1.92
N VAL A 31 15.82 8.38 2.97
CA VAL A 31 16.01 6.93 2.93
C VAL A 31 14.85 6.27 3.69
N LEU A 32 14.11 5.39 3.06
CA LEU A 32 13.02 4.66 3.70
C LEU A 32 13.36 3.18 3.85
N ILE A 33 13.15 2.67 5.06
CA ILE A 33 13.37 1.29 5.45
C ILE A 33 12.04 0.78 6.02
N PRO A 34 11.23 0.02 5.26
CA PRO A 34 9.94 -0.44 5.73
C PRO A 34 10.08 -1.46 6.87
N THR A 35 9.23 -1.32 7.88
CA THR A 35 9.12 -2.22 9.04
C THR A 35 7.86 -3.09 9.01
N THR A 36 7.17 -3.11 7.88
CA THR A 36 6.05 -3.99 7.54
C THR A 36 6.17 -4.39 6.08
N ALA A 37 5.50 -5.46 5.70
CA ALA A 37 5.35 -5.88 4.30
C ALA A 37 3.88 -5.68 3.89
N GLY A 38 3.52 -4.45 3.52
CA GLY A 38 2.11 -4.14 3.25
C GLY A 38 1.92 -2.92 2.36
N THR A 39 2.15 -1.75 2.90
CA THR A 39 1.71 -0.49 2.29
C THR A 39 2.45 -0.08 1.02
N GLY A 40 3.68 -0.56 0.79
CA GLY A 40 4.54 -0.07 -0.29
C GLY A 40 4.78 1.45 -0.25
N ALA A 41 4.58 2.07 0.93
CA ALA A 41 4.63 3.51 1.09
C ALA A 41 6.00 4.12 0.75
N GLU A 42 7.04 3.31 0.77
CA GLU A 42 8.42 3.71 0.46
C GLU A 42 8.63 4.10 -1.01
N VAL A 43 7.73 3.70 -1.91
CA VAL A 43 7.83 4.02 -3.36
C VAL A 43 6.65 4.81 -3.89
N THR A 44 5.72 5.20 -3.02
CA THR A 44 4.56 6.01 -3.43
C THR A 44 4.77 7.50 -3.14
N PRO A 45 4.15 8.41 -3.92
CA PRO A 45 4.15 9.85 -3.64
C PRO A 45 3.19 10.24 -2.51
N ASN A 46 2.54 9.28 -1.84
CA ASN A 46 1.42 9.50 -0.93
C ASN A 46 1.88 9.59 0.53
N ALA A 47 1.28 10.51 1.29
CA ALA A 47 1.31 10.52 2.74
C ALA A 47 -0.14 10.61 3.27
N ILE A 48 -0.60 9.56 3.96
CA ILE A 48 -1.96 9.51 4.50
C ILE A 48 -1.97 10.10 5.90
N VAL A 49 -2.78 11.12 6.11
CA VAL A 49 -2.92 11.87 7.37
C VAL A 49 -4.33 11.67 7.92
N ALA A 50 -4.42 11.35 9.20
CA ALA A 50 -5.69 11.38 9.91
C ALA A 50 -6.08 12.83 10.20
N VAL A 51 -7.33 13.19 9.94
CA VAL A 51 -7.94 14.48 10.27
C VAL A 51 -9.09 14.19 11.25
N PRO A 52 -8.81 14.14 12.56
CA PRO A 52 -9.78 13.70 13.55
C PRO A 52 -11.07 14.52 13.55
N GLU A 53 -10.97 15.83 13.30
CA GLU A 53 -12.11 16.76 13.26
C GLU A 53 -13.10 16.44 12.15
N LYS A 54 -12.64 15.74 11.11
CA LYS A 54 -13.45 15.31 9.96
C LYS A 54 -13.77 13.80 9.99
N GLU A 55 -13.27 13.07 10.99
CA GLU A 55 -13.34 11.60 11.06
C GLU A 55 -12.85 10.91 9.77
N LEU A 56 -11.88 11.52 9.10
CA LEU A 56 -11.37 11.09 7.80
C LEU A 56 -9.87 10.84 7.81
N LYS A 57 -9.43 10.02 6.85
CA LYS A 57 -8.04 9.95 6.41
C LYS A 57 -7.92 10.62 5.05
N VAL A 58 -6.96 11.52 4.91
CA VAL A 58 -6.73 12.29 3.67
C VAL A 58 -5.34 11.99 3.15
N GLY A 59 -5.23 11.73 1.86
CA GLY A 59 -3.95 11.54 1.18
C GLY A 59 -3.38 12.87 0.68
N ILE A 60 -2.20 13.22 1.14
CA ILE A 60 -1.37 14.27 0.54
C ILE A 60 -0.53 13.57 -0.52
N VAL A 61 -0.63 13.99 -1.78
CA VAL A 61 0.06 13.38 -2.91
C VAL A 61 0.96 14.40 -3.59
N ASN A 62 2.26 14.14 -3.58
CA ASN A 62 3.24 14.96 -4.27
C ASN A 62 4.51 14.15 -4.57
N GLU A 63 5.07 14.25 -5.79
CA GLU A 63 6.25 13.52 -6.23
C GLU A 63 7.49 13.81 -5.37
N ASN A 64 7.59 15.00 -4.77
CA ASN A 64 8.65 15.35 -3.83
C ASN A 64 8.67 14.51 -2.55
N MET A 65 7.64 13.70 -2.31
CA MET A 65 7.59 12.75 -1.19
C MET A 65 8.06 11.34 -1.55
N ILE A 66 8.43 11.08 -2.81
CA ILE A 66 9.06 9.81 -3.20
C ILE A 66 10.47 9.74 -2.58
N ALA A 67 10.78 8.60 -1.97
CA ALA A 67 12.10 8.39 -1.36
C ALA A 67 13.22 8.41 -2.41
N ASP A 68 14.40 8.92 -2.03
CA ASP A 68 15.60 8.88 -2.86
C ASP A 68 16.23 7.48 -2.85
N TYR A 69 16.12 6.79 -1.69
CA TYR A 69 16.62 5.43 -1.50
C TYR A 69 15.62 4.60 -0.70
N VAL A 70 15.49 3.34 -1.07
CA VAL A 70 14.70 2.35 -0.34
C VAL A 70 15.61 1.17 0.02
N ILE A 71 15.56 0.74 1.27
CA ILE A 71 16.29 -0.44 1.75
C ILE A 71 15.26 -1.46 2.22
N LEU A 72 15.14 -2.58 1.51
CA LEU A 72 14.34 -3.73 1.90
C LEU A 72 15.22 -4.69 2.70
N ASP A 73 14.92 -4.86 3.98
CA ASP A 73 15.67 -5.74 4.87
C ASP A 73 14.69 -6.55 5.73
N ALA A 74 14.59 -7.84 5.44
CA ALA A 74 13.68 -8.76 6.14
C ALA A 74 13.92 -8.83 7.66
N ARG A 75 15.11 -8.45 8.15
CA ARG A 75 15.41 -8.35 9.59
C ARG A 75 14.50 -7.34 10.29
N MET A 76 14.05 -6.30 9.57
CA MET A 76 13.15 -5.27 10.13
C MET A 76 11.75 -5.79 10.42
N ILE A 77 11.36 -6.91 9.79
CA ILE A 77 10.07 -7.57 9.99
C ILE A 77 10.18 -8.96 10.64
N LYS A 78 11.39 -9.38 11.06
CA LYS A 78 11.61 -10.70 11.64
C LYS A 78 10.66 -10.98 12.80
N ASN A 79 10.53 -10.04 13.71
CA ASN A 79 9.74 -10.18 14.94
C ASN A 79 8.36 -9.51 14.85
N LEU A 80 7.87 -9.26 13.63
CA LEU A 80 6.55 -8.64 13.45
C LEU A 80 5.46 -9.61 13.95
N PRO A 81 4.56 -9.17 14.87
CA PRO A 81 3.50 -10.03 15.36
C PRO A 81 2.63 -10.58 14.22
N ARG A 82 2.28 -11.88 14.30
CA ARG A 82 1.51 -12.60 13.26
C ARG A 82 0.28 -11.81 12.77
N LYS A 83 -0.49 -11.23 13.69
CA LYS A 83 -1.68 -10.44 13.33
C LYS A 83 -1.34 -9.23 12.45
N ILE A 84 -0.22 -8.57 12.72
CA ILE A 84 0.22 -7.41 11.95
C ILE A 84 0.78 -7.89 10.61
N ALA A 85 1.61 -8.93 10.61
CA ALA A 85 2.16 -9.51 9.38
C ALA A 85 1.05 -9.96 8.41
N ALA A 86 0.03 -10.67 8.90
CA ALA A 86 -1.11 -11.10 8.11
C ALA A 86 -1.93 -9.91 7.57
N ALA A 87 -2.27 -8.96 8.44
CA ALA A 87 -3.06 -7.79 8.05
C ALA A 87 -2.34 -6.95 6.98
N THR A 88 -1.03 -6.73 7.15
CA THR A 88 -0.24 -5.97 6.17
C THR A 88 -0.02 -6.78 4.88
N GLY A 89 0.17 -8.08 4.97
CA GLY A 89 0.28 -8.94 3.78
C GLY A 89 -0.99 -8.96 2.94
N VAL A 90 -2.17 -8.99 3.57
CA VAL A 90 -3.46 -8.87 2.87
C VAL A 90 -3.66 -7.45 2.32
N ASP A 91 -3.12 -6.42 2.95
CA ASP A 91 -3.09 -5.06 2.40
C ASP A 91 -2.29 -5.01 1.09
N ALA A 92 -1.10 -5.61 1.06
CA ALA A 92 -0.30 -5.74 -0.16
C ALA A 92 -1.05 -6.54 -1.26
N LEU A 93 -1.76 -7.60 -0.88
CA LEU A 93 -2.61 -8.38 -1.79
C LEU A 93 -3.71 -7.49 -2.39
N ALA A 94 -4.40 -6.70 -1.55
CA ALA A 94 -5.42 -5.77 -2.02
C ALA A 94 -4.83 -4.72 -2.97
N HIS A 95 -3.66 -4.18 -2.69
CA HIS A 95 -2.96 -3.26 -3.60
C HIS A 95 -2.76 -3.89 -4.98
N CYS A 96 -2.16 -5.07 -5.03
CA CYS A 96 -1.86 -5.75 -6.30
C CYS A 96 -3.13 -6.04 -7.09
N ILE A 97 -4.16 -6.65 -6.47
CA ILE A 97 -5.37 -7.05 -7.19
C ILE A 97 -6.21 -5.86 -7.63
N GLU A 98 -6.29 -4.79 -6.81
CA GLU A 98 -6.98 -3.57 -7.20
C GLU A 98 -6.28 -2.85 -8.34
N CYS A 99 -4.95 -2.73 -8.29
CA CYS A 99 -4.18 -2.12 -9.38
C CYS A 99 -4.31 -2.91 -10.67
N PHE A 100 -4.28 -4.24 -10.60
CA PHE A 100 -4.46 -5.10 -11.77
C PHE A 100 -5.86 -5.00 -12.35
N THR A 101 -6.91 -4.87 -11.54
CA THR A 101 -8.30 -4.76 -12.00
C THR A 101 -8.79 -3.32 -12.17
N SER A 102 -7.94 -2.33 -11.97
CA SER A 102 -8.25 -0.91 -12.12
C SER A 102 -8.59 -0.56 -13.58
N ASN A 103 -9.49 0.39 -13.77
CA ASN A 103 -9.73 1.00 -15.10
C ASN A 103 -8.55 1.87 -15.58
N LYS A 104 -7.55 2.12 -14.72
CA LYS A 104 -6.30 2.81 -15.04
C LYS A 104 -5.12 1.83 -15.20
N ALA A 105 -5.39 0.52 -15.11
CA ALA A 105 -4.37 -0.49 -15.26
C ALA A 105 -3.67 -0.35 -16.62
N ASN A 106 -2.37 -0.58 -16.62
CA ASN A 106 -1.51 -0.45 -17.79
C ASN A 106 -0.38 -1.48 -17.70
N PRO A 107 0.38 -1.73 -18.78
CA PRO A 107 1.41 -2.78 -18.77
C PRO A 107 2.44 -2.67 -17.66
N PHE A 108 2.76 -1.46 -17.19
CA PHE A 108 3.69 -1.25 -16.07
C PHE A 108 3.06 -1.68 -14.74
N SER A 109 1.82 -1.23 -14.44
CA SER A 109 1.12 -1.65 -13.24
C SER A 109 0.84 -3.14 -13.21
N ASP A 110 0.50 -3.73 -14.37
CA ASP A 110 0.20 -5.15 -14.50
C ASP A 110 1.41 -6.04 -14.18
N LEU A 111 2.60 -5.67 -14.69
CA LEU A 111 3.84 -6.38 -14.42
C LEU A 111 4.09 -6.51 -12.90
N TYR A 112 4.03 -5.40 -12.18
CA TYR A 112 4.30 -5.40 -10.74
C TYR A 112 3.14 -5.99 -9.93
N ALA A 113 1.91 -5.78 -10.35
CA ALA A 113 0.75 -6.34 -9.66
C ALA A 113 0.73 -7.87 -9.72
N LEU A 114 0.95 -8.47 -10.87
CA LEU A 114 0.96 -9.94 -11.04
C LEU A 114 2.13 -10.58 -10.30
N GLU A 115 3.34 -10.05 -10.44
CA GLU A 115 4.51 -10.54 -9.70
C GLU A 115 4.31 -10.39 -8.18
N GLY A 116 3.71 -9.28 -7.74
CA GLY A 116 3.35 -9.07 -6.34
C GLY A 116 2.35 -10.10 -5.84
N LEU A 117 1.32 -10.43 -6.63
CA LEU A 117 0.33 -11.47 -6.30
C LEU A 117 0.99 -12.85 -6.13
N ASP A 118 1.81 -13.25 -7.10
CA ASP A 118 2.54 -14.53 -7.04
C ASP A 118 3.41 -14.63 -5.78
N LEU A 119 4.20 -13.60 -5.50
CA LEU A 119 5.04 -13.55 -4.30
C LEU A 119 4.22 -13.64 -3.01
N ILE A 120 3.09 -12.93 -2.92
CA ILE A 120 2.25 -12.94 -1.72
C ILE A 120 1.62 -14.31 -1.50
N LEU A 121 0.96 -14.85 -2.53
CA LEU A 121 0.21 -16.11 -2.42
C LEU A 121 1.11 -17.29 -2.05
N ASN A 122 2.34 -17.30 -2.54
CA ASN A 122 3.30 -18.36 -2.26
C ASN A 122 4.09 -18.21 -0.95
N ASN A 123 4.02 -17.04 -0.27
CA ASN A 123 4.91 -16.78 0.86
C ASN A 123 4.22 -16.27 2.13
N ILE A 124 3.01 -15.71 2.05
CA ILE A 124 2.36 -15.02 3.18
C ILE A 124 2.18 -15.93 4.40
N GLU A 125 1.72 -17.16 4.21
CA GLU A 125 1.43 -18.09 5.29
C GLU A 125 2.70 -18.38 6.08
N LYS A 126 3.74 -18.84 5.40
CA LYS A 126 5.02 -19.17 6.03
C LYS A 126 5.73 -17.95 6.63
N ALA A 127 5.67 -16.80 5.94
CA ALA A 127 6.22 -15.56 6.47
C ALA A 127 5.54 -15.10 7.77
N CYS A 128 4.24 -15.42 7.94
CA CYS A 128 3.49 -15.09 9.15
C CYS A 128 3.71 -16.07 10.30
N ASP A 129 3.87 -17.37 9.97
CA ASP A 129 3.82 -18.46 10.96
C ASP A 129 5.21 -18.89 11.45
N ASP A 130 6.25 -18.67 10.64
CA ASP A 130 7.62 -19.06 10.98
C ASP A 130 8.51 -17.79 11.18
N PRO A 131 8.98 -17.52 12.41
CA PRO A 131 9.89 -16.39 12.68
C PRO A 131 11.20 -16.48 11.90
N GLU A 132 11.67 -17.68 11.57
CA GLU A 132 12.94 -17.90 10.87
C GLU A 132 12.79 -17.94 9.34
N ALA A 133 11.58 -17.83 8.80
CA ALA A 133 11.30 -17.79 7.36
C ALA A 133 11.78 -16.48 6.70
N MET A 134 13.07 -16.19 6.81
CA MET A 134 13.64 -14.92 6.35
C MET A 134 13.55 -14.73 4.84
N ALA A 135 13.62 -15.81 4.07
CA ALA A 135 13.47 -15.74 2.61
C ALA A 135 12.04 -15.35 2.21
N GLU A 136 11.05 -15.96 2.84
CA GLU A 136 9.64 -15.65 2.62
C GLU A 136 9.29 -14.23 3.09
N LYS A 137 9.80 -13.81 4.25
CA LYS A 137 9.67 -12.42 4.73
C LYS A 137 10.27 -11.41 3.74
N ASN A 138 11.43 -11.72 3.17
CA ASN A 138 12.05 -10.87 2.15
C ASN A 138 11.16 -10.77 0.90
N ARG A 139 10.61 -11.90 0.43
CA ARG A 139 9.69 -11.92 -0.71
C ARG A 139 8.42 -11.12 -0.42
N MET A 140 7.88 -11.17 0.80
CA MET A 140 6.75 -10.35 1.21
C MET A 140 7.06 -8.84 1.18
N GLN A 141 8.28 -8.43 1.57
CA GLN A 141 8.69 -7.01 1.44
C GLN A 141 8.82 -6.60 -0.03
N ILE A 142 9.39 -7.45 -0.88
CA ILE A 142 9.47 -7.20 -2.33
C ILE A 142 8.06 -7.10 -2.93
N ALA A 143 7.15 -7.99 -2.55
CA ALA A 143 5.76 -7.95 -3.01
C ALA A 143 5.03 -6.66 -2.59
N ALA A 144 5.21 -6.21 -1.35
CA ALA A 144 4.66 -4.94 -0.88
C ALA A 144 5.24 -3.75 -1.65
N TYR A 145 6.53 -3.77 -1.95
CA TYR A 145 7.21 -2.79 -2.79
C TYR A 145 6.62 -2.76 -4.21
N TYR A 146 6.40 -3.94 -4.82
CA TYR A 146 5.74 -4.05 -6.13
C TYR A 146 4.30 -3.52 -6.10
N GLY A 147 3.54 -3.83 -5.06
CA GLY A 147 2.23 -3.22 -4.83
C GLY A 147 2.29 -1.70 -4.81
N GLY A 148 3.30 -1.12 -4.16
CA GLY A 148 3.55 0.33 -4.14
C GLY A 148 3.86 0.91 -5.53
N LEU A 149 4.65 0.22 -6.35
CA LEU A 149 4.91 0.62 -7.74
C LEU A 149 3.64 0.56 -8.59
N ALA A 150 2.83 -0.50 -8.44
CA ALA A 150 1.55 -0.64 -9.13
C ALA A 150 0.57 0.48 -8.74
N ILE A 151 0.48 0.84 -7.44
CA ILE A 151 -0.33 1.97 -6.96
C ILE A 151 0.10 3.27 -7.63
N THR A 152 1.39 3.53 -7.71
CA THR A 152 1.92 4.75 -8.32
C THR A 152 1.53 4.85 -9.80
N ALA A 153 1.43 3.71 -10.49
CA ALA A 153 1.10 3.66 -11.92
C ALA A 153 -0.42 3.66 -12.23
N SER A 154 -1.27 3.06 -11.37
CA SER A 154 -2.70 2.90 -11.66
C SER A 154 -3.63 3.33 -10.52
N GLY A 155 -3.13 3.40 -9.29
CA GLY A 155 -3.92 3.71 -8.09
C GLY A 155 -4.78 2.55 -7.59
N THR A 156 -5.19 2.64 -6.33
CA THR A 156 -6.16 1.72 -5.70
C THR A 156 -7.60 2.08 -6.08
N THR A 157 -8.55 1.21 -5.77
CA THR A 157 -9.95 1.34 -6.19
C THR A 157 -10.93 1.22 -5.00
N ALA A 158 -12.00 0.42 -5.14
CA ALA A 158 -13.11 0.40 -4.21
C ALA A 158 -12.78 -0.21 -2.83
N VAL A 159 -11.88 -1.19 -2.74
CA VAL A 159 -11.50 -1.78 -1.43
C VAL A 159 -10.91 -0.69 -0.53
N HIS A 160 -9.92 0.03 -1.02
CA HIS A 160 -9.28 1.10 -0.27
C HIS A 160 -10.22 2.27 0.00
N ALA A 161 -11.01 2.69 -1.00
CA ALA A 161 -11.96 3.78 -0.84
C ALA A 161 -12.99 3.50 0.27
N LEU A 162 -13.50 2.26 0.34
CA LEU A 162 -14.47 1.84 1.36
C LEU A 162 -13.81 1.55 2.72
N SER A 163 -12.50 1.25 2.76
CA SER A 163 -11.78 0.99 4.01
C SER A 163 -11.48 2.26 4.81
N TYR A 164 -11.35 3.41 4.18
CA TYR A 164 -11.01 4.66 4.86
C TYR A 164 -12.02 5.07 5.95
N PRO A 165 -13.34 5.03 5.72
CA PRO A 165 -14.34 5.28 6.77
C PRO A 165 -14.24 4.28 7.94
N LEU A 166 -13.92 3.01 7.67
CA LEU A 166 -13.73 2.00 8.72
C LEU A 166 -12.55 2.36 9.63
N GLY A 167 -11.45 2.80 9.03
CA GLY A 167 -10.29 3.25 9.78
C GLY A 167 -10.47 4.62 10.44
N GLY A 168 -11.15 5.56 9.80
CA GLY A 168 -11.36 6.92 10.29
C GLY A 168 -12.35 6.98 11.45
N LYS A 169 -13.52 6.35 11.30
CA LYS A 169 -14.61 6.39 12.27
C LYS A 169 -14.53 5.32 13.34
N TYR A 170 -14.19 4.08 12.95
CA TYR A 170 -14.24 2.92 13.85
C TYR A 170 -12.88 2.47 14.33
N HIS A 171 -11.80 3.14 13.91
CA HIS A 171 -10.41 2.82 14.28
C HIS A 171 -9.99 1.38 13.98
N ILE A 172 -10.61 0.75 12.98
CA ILE A 172 -10.23 -0.58 12.51
C ILE A 172 -8.87 -0.47 11.80
N ALA A 173 -7.95 -1.38 12.09
CA ALA A 173 -6.64 -1.40 11.43
C ALA A 173 -6.80 -1.53 9.91
N HIS A 174 -6.01 -0.78 9.14
CA HIS A 174 -6.17 -0.62 7.69
C HIS A 174 -6.19 -1.95 6.93
N GLY A 175 -5.19 -2.81 7.14
CA GLY A 175 -5.14 -4.12 6.50
C GLY A 175 -6.30 -5.05 6.89
N VAL A 176 -6.86 -4.91 8.11
CA VAL A 176 -8.06 -5.63 8.53
C VAL A 176 -9.29 -5.11 7.79
N SER A 177 -9.43 -3.79 7.65
CA SER A 177 -10.52 -3.19 6.86
C SER A 177 -10.49 -3.66 5.41
N ASN A 178 -9.30 -3.68 4.80
CA ASN A 178 -9.13 -4.16 3.43
C ASN A 178 -9.44 -5.66 3.32
N ALA A 179 -9.03 -6.48 4.28
CA ALA A 179 -9.34 -7.91 4.30
C ALA A 179 -10.85 -8.20 4.36
N ILE A 180 -11.60 -7.43 5.16
CA ILE A 180 -13.06 -7.56 5.25
C ILE A 180 -13.74 -7.22 3.92
N LEU A 181 -13.23 -6.21 3.23
CA LEU A 181 -13.85 -5.67 2.02
C LEU A 181 -13.39 -6.35 0.73
N LEU A 182 -12.21 -7.00 0.73
CA LEU A 182 -11.59 -7.52 -0.48
C LEU A 182 -12.51 -8.49 -1.24
N ALA A 183 -12.97 -9.55 -0.58
CA ALA A 183 -13.78 -10.57 -1.24
C ALA A 183 -15.16 -10.05 -1.71
N PRO A 184 -15.93 -9.28 -0.91
CA PRO A 184 -17.17 -8.67 -1.38
C PRO A 184 -17.00 -7.74 -2.57
N VAL A 185 -15.98 -6.90 -2.55
CA VAL A 185 -15.70 -5.95 -3.66
C VAL A 185 -15.26 -6.71 -4.91
N MET A 186 -14.39 -7.72 -4.79
CA MET A 186 -13.97 -8.48 -5.97
C MET A 186 -15.14 -9.29 -6.57
N ARG A 187 -16.05 -9.82 -5.77
CA ARG A 187 -17.30 -10.45 -6.25
C ARG A 187 -18.15 -9.46 -7.03
N PHE A 188 -18.40 -8.28 -6.48
CA PHE A 188 -19.15 -7.23 -7.18
C PHE A 188 -18.47 -6.83 -8.50
N ASN A 189 -17.16 -6.58 -8.47
CA ASN A 189 -16.40 -6.22 -9.66
C ASN A 189 -16.42 -7.33 -10.73
N SER A 190 -16.46 -8.62 -10.34
CA SER A 190 -16.51 -9.74 -11.28
C SER A 190 -17.84 -9.89 -12.03
N GLU A 191 -18.86 -9.13 -11.67
CA GLU A 191 -20.11 -9.04 -12.47
C GLU A 191 -19.83 -8.36 -13.82
N HIS A 192 -18.82 -7.49 -13.88
CA HIS A 192 -18.40 -6.86 -15.12
C HIS A 192 -17.49 -7.82 -15.92
N PRO A 193 -17.81 -8.17 -17.18
CA PRO A 193 -17.09 -9.18 -17.94
C PRO A 193 -15.58 -8.94 -18.07
N ALA A 194 -15.16 -7.70 -18.39
CA ALA A 194 -13.75 -7.37 -18.54
C ALA A 194 -12.96 -7.53 -17.22
N VAL A 195 -13.56 -7.23 -16.08
CA VAL A 195 -12.91 -7.43 -14.77
C VAL A 195 -12.85 -8.92 -14.42
N ARG A 196 -13.88 -9.68 -14.75
CA ARG A 196 -13.89 -11.14 -14.58
C ARG A 196 -12.76 -11.81 -15.36
N GLU A 197 -12.54 -11.40 -16.61
CA GLU A 197 -11.43 -11.91 -17.44
C GLU A 197 -10.06 -11.59 -16.81
N ARG A 198 -9.88 -10.38 -16.31
CA ARG A 198 -8.63 -10.00 -15.63
C ARG A 198 -8.44 -10.76 -14.29
N LEU A 199 -9.50 -10.94 -13.51
CA LEU A 199 -9.41 -11.75 -12.30
C LEU A 199 -9.06 -13.20 -12.60
N ALA A 200 -9.63 -13.79 -13.65
CA ALA A 200 -9.27 -15.14 -14.09
C ALA A 200 -7.78 -15.21 -14.49
N ALA A 201 -7.30 -14.25 -15.27
CA ALA A 201 -5.89 -14.18 -15.67
C ALA A 201 -4.91 -13.97 -14.49
N ALA A 202 -5.37 -13.48 -13.36
CA ALA A 202 -4.55 -13.35 -12.16
C ALA A 202 -4.46 -14.66 -11.34
N TYR A 203 -5.30 -15.66 -11.66
CA TYR A 203 -5.30 -16.98 -11.02
C TYR A 203 -4.55 -18.05 -11.82
N ASP A 204 -4.27 -17.81 -13.10
CA ASP A 204 -3.49 -18.68 -13.99
C ASP A 204 -1.98 -18.44 -13.85
#